data_4d1cf330c26b636e938ee66e289fdc8c
#
_entry.id   4d1cf330c26b636e938ee66e289fdc8c
#
_cell.length_a   1.000
_cell.length_b   1.000
_cell.length_c   1.000
_cell.angle_alpha   90.00
_cell.angle_beta   90.00
_cell.angle_gamma   90.00
#
_symmetry.space_group_name_H-M   'P 1'
#
loop_
_entity.id
_entity.type
_entity.pdbx_description
1 polymer ?
#
loop_
_entity_poly.entity_id
_entity_poly.type
_entity_poly.pdbx_seq_one_letter_code
_entity_poly.pdbx_strand_id
1 'polypeptide(L)'
;KYQQLSLNKLQIENEYYSTVRPKRVANSGERPTSALKRGGIEYIEIRSLDVNVYDPVGINQDTMRFIESFMIFCLLEESPLIDEVENREIMKNYSDTSSHGRKPGFNLSRDGKTVSLKSWATEIIDGVLKIASLIDKGAQCSGYESSVKKQSRLVDDPDQTPSAMMLGELSEKKMTFSDYI
;
A
#
# COMPACT_ATOMS: atom_id res chain seq x y z
N LYS A 1 38.39 -10.87 12.31
CA LYS A 1 38.00 -10.33 10.99
C LYS A 1 36.58 -10.82 10.70
N TYR A 2 35.65 -9.90 10.48
CA TYR A 2 34.32 -10.25 9.99
C TYR A 2 34.44 -10.66 8.53
N GLN A 3 33.90 -11.82 8.18
CA GLN A 3 33.84 -12.32 6.82
C GLN A 3 32.39 -12.28 6.35
N GLN A 4 32.11 -11.57 5.26
CA GLN A 4 30.82 -11.52 4.62
C GLN A 4 30.67 -12.70 3.64
N LEU A 5 29.45 -13.19 3.47
CA LEU A 5 29.13 -14.22 2.49
C LEU A 5 29.34 -13.73 1.05
N SER A 6 29.14 -12.44 0.80
CA SER A 6 29.35 -11.78 -0.48
C SER A 6 29.73 -10.31 -0.28
N LEU A 7 30.14 -9.63 -1.37
CA LEU A 7 30.38 -8.19 -1.37
C LEU A 7 29.08 -7.36 -1.55
N ASN A 8 27.97 -8.01 -1.74
CA ASN A 8 26.69 -7.35 -1.91
C ASN A 8 26.19 -6.77 -0.58
N LYS A 9 25.37 -5.73 -0.65
CA LYS A 9 24.74 -5.12 0.51
C LYS A 9 23.84 -6.12 1.23
N LEU A 10 23.07 -6.91 0.47
CA LEU A 10 22.29 -8.04 0.98
C LEU A 10 23.13 -9.31 0.88
N GLN A 11 23.27 -10.04 1.96
CA GLN A 11 24.06 -11.28 2.02
C GLN A 11 23.24 -12.50 1.58
N ILE A 12 21.95 -12.53 1.94
CA ILE A 12 20.97 -13.55 1.56
C ILE A 12 19.65 -12.89 1.14
N GLU A 13 18.85 -13.60 0.35
CA GLU A 13 17.54 -13.12 -0.16
C GLU A 13 16.58 -12.71 0.96
N ASN A 14 16.65 -13.40 2.10
CA ASN A 14 15.74 -13.16 3.22
C ASN A 14 15.97 -11.82 3.93
N GLU A 15 17.11 -11.17 3.69
CA GLU A 15 17.37 -9.82 4.20
C GLU A 15 16.59 -8.75 3.43
N TYR A 16 16.10 -9.08 2.23
CA TYR A 16 15.29 -8.14 1.47
C TYR A 16 13.89 -8.03 2.06
N TYR A 17 13.56 -6.84 2.48
CA TYR A 17 12.25 -6.51 3.02
C TYR A 17 11.63 -5.37 2.22
N SER A 18 10.38 -5.54 1.80
CA SER A 18 9.57 -4.48 1.18
C SER A 18 8.11 -4.62 1.62
N THR A 19 7.38 -3.51 1.54
CA THR A 19 5.95 -3.42 1.91
C THR A 19 5.04 -4.19 0.96
N VAL A 20 5.46 -4.37 -0.28
CA VAL A 20 4.81 -5.22 -1.28
C VAL A 20 5.83 -6.18 -1.84
N ARG A 21 5.51 -7.47 -1.85
CA ARG A 21 6.44 -8.52 -2.28
C ARG A 21 5.81 -9.42 -3.33
N PRO A 22 6.48 -9.62 -4.48
CA PRO A 22 6.11 -10.68 -5.42
C PRO A 22 6.41 -12.04 -4.81
N LYS A 23 5.50 -12.97 -4.99
CA LYS A 23 5.58 -14.31 -4.44
C LYS A 23 5.26 -15.38 -5.48
N ARG A 24 5.86 -16.54 -5.28
CA ARG A 24 5.53 -17.80 -5.95
C ARG A 24 5.78 -18.96 -5.00
N VAL A 25 4.95 -19.98 -5.07
CA VAL A 25 5.19 -21.23 -4.34
C VAL A 25 6.45 -21.88 -4.90
N ALA A 26 7.44 -22.06 -4.04
CA ALA A 26 8.69 -22.72 -4.37
C ALA A 26 8.57 -24.24 -4.18
N ASN A 27 9.28 -25.01 -5.00
CA ASN A 27 9.43 -26.44 -4.78
C ASN A 27 10.27 -26.71 -3.52
N SER A 28 10.22 -27.94 -3.00
CA SER A 28 11.04 -28.29 -1.84
C SER A 28 12.54 -28.08 -2.15
N GLY A 29 13.23 -27.27 -1.32
CA GLY A 29 14.64 -26.92 -1.51
C GLY A 29 14.92 -25.83 -2.55
N GLU A 30 13.92 -25.32 -3.26
CA GLU A 30 14.07 -24.24 -4.23
C GLU A 30 14.08 -22.87 -3.51
N ARG A 31 15.00 -21.99 -3.92
CA ARG A 31 15.04 -20.61 -3.42
C ARG A 31 13.86 -19.78 -3.98
N PRO A 32 13.26 -18.85 -3.19
CA PRO A 32 12.16 -18.01 -3.65
C PRO A 32 12.46 -17.24 -4.95
N THR A 33 13.65 -16.66 -5.10
CA THR A 33 14.04 -15.96 -6.32
C THR A 33 14.15 -16.88 -7.54
N SER A 34 14.57 -18.13 -7.33
CA SER A 34 14.63 -19.14 -8.40
C SER A 34 13.21 -19.52 -8.86
N ALA A 35 12.29 -19.70 -7.92
CA ALA A 35 10.88 -19.95 -8.23
C ALA A 35 10.25 -18.81 -9.04
N LEU A 36 10.49 -17.55 -8.63
CA LEU A 36 10.04 -16.37 -9.36
C LEU A 36 10.65 -16.27 -10.77
N LYS A 37 11.95 -16.53 -10.93
CA LYS A 37 12.61 -16.54 -12.25
C LYS A 37 12.07 -17.63 -13.17
N ARG A 38 11.78 -18.80 -12.61
CA ARG A 38 11.25 -19.96 -13.37
C ARG A 38 9.83 -19.74 -13.86
N GLY A 39 8.96 -19.19 -13.01
CA GLY A 39 7.51 -19.19 -13.28
C GLY A 39 6.83 -17.83 -13.21
N GLY A 40 7.57 -16.75 -12.97
CA GLY A 40 6.97 -15.42 -12.78
C GLY A 40 6.26 -15.26 -11.44
N ILE A 41 5.55 -14.16 -11.28
CA ILE A 41 4.77 -13.85 -10.07
C ILE A 41 3.50 -14.67 -10.07
N GLU A 42 3.18 -15.33 -8.94
CA GLU A 42 1.96 -16.09 -8.75
C GLU A 42 0.96 -15.32 -7.87
N TYR A 43 1.46 -14.63 -6.85
CA TYR A 43 0.66 -13.77 -5.98
C TYR A 43 1.50 -12.65 -5.39
N ILE A 44 0.82 -11.69 -4.76
CA ILE A 44 1.44 -10.52 -4.14
C ILE A 44 1.13 -10.55 -2.64
N GLU A 45 2.16 -10.31 -1.82
CA GLU A 45 2.03 -10.13 -0.38
C GLU A 45 2.08 -8.64 -0.06
N ILE A 46 1.01 -8.09 0.49
CA ILE A 46 0.94 -6.68 0.93
C ILE A 46 1.12 -6.65 2.45
N ARG A 47 2.10 -5.88 2.94
CA ARG A 47 2.44 -5.76 4.36
C ARG A 47 2.26 -4.35 4.92
N SER A 48 1.82 -3.41 4.09
CA SER A 48 1.67 -1.99 4.44
C SER A 48 0.26 -1.60 4.88
N LEU A 49 -0.63 -2.58 5.04
CA LEU A 49 -1.97 -2.31 5.55
C LEU A 49 -1.96 -2.28 7.07
N ASP A 50 -2.48 -1.20 7.63
CA ASP A 50 -2.76 -1.13 9.06
C ASP A 50 -3.95 -2.02 9.42
N VAL A 51 -3.88 -2.60 10.63
CA VAL A 51 -5.02 -3.30 11.23
C VAL A 51 -6.10 -2.26 11.56
N ASN A 52 -7.30 -2.44 11.03
CA ASN A 52 -8.42 -1.57 11.37
C ASN A 52 -9.02 -1.99 12.72
N VAL A 53 -8.83 -1.17 13.74
CA VAL A 53 -9.30 -1.45 15.11
C VAL A 53 -10.83 -1.45 15.25
N TYR A 54 -11.55 -0.92 14.25
CA TYR A 54 -13.02 -0.88 14.22
C TYR A 54 -13.62 -2.11 13.55
N ASP A 55 -12.81 -3.00 13.00
CA ASP A 55 -13.26 -4.25 12.39
C ASP A 55 -12.82 -5.44 13.24
N PRO A 56 -13.72 -6.38 13.58
CA PRO A 56 -13.41 -7.51 14.46
C PRO A 56 -12.24 -8.40 14.01
N VAL A 57 -11.98 -8.43 12.70
CA VAL A 57 -10.87 -9.21 12.10
C VAL A 57 -9.76 -8.31 11.54
N GLY A 58 -9.79 -7.03 11.85
CA GLY A 58 -8.78 -6.05 11.45
C GLY A 58 -8.84 -5.60 10.00
N ILE A 59 -9.75 -6.13 9.18
CA ILE A 59 -9.99 -5.78 7.78
C ILE A 59 -11.43 -6.06 7.42
N ASN A 60 -12.00 -5.30 6.49
CA ASN A 60 -13.35 -5.53 5.99
C ASN A 60 -13.40 -5.75 4.48
N GLN A 61 -14.57 -6.14 4.00
CA GLN A 61 -14.79 -6.43 2.59
C GLN A 61 -14.58 -5.20 1.68
N ASP A 62 -14.90 -4.01 2.15
CA ASP A 62 -14.69 -2.79 1.37
C ASP A 62 -13.20 -2.52 1.14
N THR A 63 -12.38 -2.71 2.17
CA THR A 63 -10.92 -2.61 2.05
C THR A 63 -10.37 -3.65 1.08
N MET A 64 -10.85 -4.89 1.14
CA MET A 64 -10.42 -5.96 0.22
C MET A 64 -10.80 -5.62 -1.23
N ARG A 65 -12.02 -5.18 -1.50
CA ARG A 65 -12.48 -4.77 -2.84
C ARG A 65 -11.68 -3.59 -3.39
N PHE A 66 -11.38 -2.61 -2.52
CA PHE A 66 -10.52 -1.50 -2.91
C PHE A 66 -9.13 -1.97 -3.31
N ILE A 67 -8.48 -2.82 -2.50
CA ILE A 67 -7.15 -3.35 -2.78
C ILE A 67 -7.15 -4.13 -4.09
N GLU A 68 -8.13 -4.99 -4.32
CA GLU A 68 -8.26 -5.75 -5.57
C GLU A 68 -8.35 -4.81 -6.78
N SER A 69 -9.22 -3.80 -6.72
CA SER A 69 -9.36 -2.80 -7.79
C SER A 69 -8.06 -2.02 -8.01
N PHE A 70 -7.38 -1.64 -6.92
CA PHE A 70 -6.11 -0.93 -6.97
C PHE A 70 -4.98 -1.79 -7.57
N MET A 71 -4.92 -3.07 -7.23
CA MET A 71 -3.92 -3.97 -7.81
C MET A 71 -4.14 -4.21 -9.30
N ILE A 72 -5.39 -4.31 -9.75
CA ILE A 72 -5.73 -4.40 -11.18
C ILE A 72 -5.37 -3.08 -11.88
N PHE A 73 -5.65 -1.93 -11.28
CA PHE A 73 -5.23 -0.63 -11.79
C PHE A 73 -3.71 -0.60 -11.98
N CYS A 74 -2.92 -0.96 -10.95
CA CYS A 74 -1.46 -1.02 -11.06
C CYS A 74 -0.95 -1.98 -12.13
N LEU A 75 -1.66 -3.10 -12.37
CA LEU A 75 -1.31 -4.07 -13.41
C LEU A 75 -1.50 -3.52 -14.83
N LEU A 76 -2.44 -2.62 -15.01
CA LEU A 76 -2.79 -2.03 -16.31
C LEU A 76 -2.05 -0.73 -16.62
N GLU A 77 -1.46 -0.09 -15.61
CA GLU A 77 -0.64 1.10 -15.78
C GLU A 77 0.75 0.76 -16.33
N GLU A 78 1.33 1.69 -17.06
CA GLU A 78 2.73 1.58 -17.49
C GLU A 78 3.65 1.53 -16.29
N SER A 79 4.56 0.57 -16.27
CA SER A 79 5.50 0.35 -15.16
C SER A 79 6.94 0.23 -15.69
N PRO A 80 7.59 1.35 -15.99
CA PRO A 80 8.99 1.37 -16.39
C PRO A 80 9.90 0.89 -15.25
N LEU A 81 11.14 0.58 -15.57
CA LEU A 81 12.14 0.21 -14.57
C LEU A 81 12.46 1.41 -13.68
N ILE A 82 12.41 1.19 -12.38
CA ILE A 82 12.75 2.19 -11.36
C ILE A 82 14.28 2.37 -11.34
N ASP A 83 14.76 3.60 -11.53
CA ASP A 83 16.16 3.95 -11.35
C ASP A 83 16.51 4.34 -9.90
N GLU A 84 17.77 4.64 -9.63
CA GLU A 84 18.21 5.01 -8.27
C GLU A 84 17.65 6.35 -7.79
N VAL A 85 17.37 7.28 -8.70
CA VAL A 85 16.84 8.61 -8.36
C VAL A 85 15.38 8.46 -7.93
N GLU A 86 14.59 7.78 -8.77
CA GLU A 86 13.19 7.47 -8.49
C GLU A 86 13.04 6.62 -7.21
N ASN A 87 13.91 5.62 -7.02
CA ASN A 87 13.88 4.82 -5.80
C ASN A 87 14.09 5.65 -4.53
N ARG A 88 15.02 6.62 -4.54
CA ARG A 88 15.20 7.54 -3.41
C ARG A 88 13.97 8.41 -3.18
N GLU A 89 13.34 8.88 -4.26
CA GLU A 89 12.11 9.66 -4.20
C GLU A 89 10.95 8.87 -3.59
N ILE A 90 10.75 7.62 -4.03
CA ILE A 90 9.76 6.70 -3.50
C ILE A 90 9.98 6.45 -2.00
N MET A 91 11.21 6.14 -1.59
CA MET A 91 11.54 5.88 -0.18
C MET A 91 11.32 7.11 0.69
N LYS A 92 11.64 8.30 0.18
CA LYS A 92 11.39 9.56 0.87
C LYS A 92 9.88 9.81 1.01
N ASN A 93 9.12 9.69 -0.06
CA ASN A 93 7.67 9.85 -0.06
C ASN A 93 7.00 8.89 0.94
N TYR A 94 7.44 7.63 0.96
CA TYR A 94 6.94 6.63 1.90
C TYR A 94 7.18 7.04 3.36
N SER A 95 8.43 7.43 3.70
CA SER A 95 8.79 7.88 5.04
C SER A 95 8.04 9.14 5.46
N ASP A 96 7.96 10.11 4.56
CA ASP A 96 7.29 11.39 4.84
C ASP A 96 5.78 11.21 5.00
N THR A 97 5.15 10.35 4.19
CA THR A 97 3.72 10.05 4.29
C THR A 97 3.39 9.35 5.60
N SER A 98 4.21 8.39 6.03
CA SER A 98 3.99 7.68 7.30
C SER A 98 4.03 8.61 8.52
N SER A 99 4.82 9.68 8.44
CA SER A 99 5.01 10.63 9.54
C SER A 99 4.11 11.87 9.45
N HIS A 100 3.75 12.31 8.25
CA HIS A 100 3.14 13.62 8.01
C HIS A 100 1.94 13.58 7.04
N GLY A 101 1.50 12.40 6.59
CA GLY A 101 0.49 12.27 5.52
C GLY A 101 -0.84 12.97 5.78
N ARG A 102 -1.23 13.14 7.05
CA ARG A 102 -2.45 13.88 7.44
C ARG A 102 -2.25 15.39 7.61
N LYS A 103 -1.03 15.90 7.44
CA LYS A 103 -0.77 17.35 7.56
C LYS A 103 -1.45 18.10 6.42
N PRO A 104 -2.23 19.17 6.71
CA PRO A 104 -2.83 19.99 5.66
C PRO A 104 -1.78 20.54 4.69
N GLY A 105 -2.07 20.45 3.39
CA GLY A 105 -1.15 20.93 2.35
C GLY A 105 0.12 20.09 2.19
N PHE A 106 0.13 18.85 2.67
CA PHE A 106 1.28 17.96 2.55
C PHE A 106 1.58 17.62 1.08
N ASN A 107 2.85 17.71 0.72
CA ASN A 107 3.32 17.50 -0.64
C ASN A 107 4.32 16.34 -0.70
N LEU A 108 4.30 15.67 -1.85
CA LEU A 108 5.19 14.60 -2.24
C LEU A 108 6.07 15.03 -3.42
N SER A 109 7.03 14.21 -3.78
CA SER A 109 7.81 14.34 -4.99
C SER A 109 7.38 13.28 -6.02
N ARG A 110 7.18 13.70 -7.29
CA ARG A 110 6.89 12.82 -8.43
C ARG A 110 7.66 13.32 -9.64
N ASP A 111 8.55 12.51 -10.17
CA ASP A 111 9.43 12.86 -11.31
C ASP A 111 10.21 14.16 -11.07
N GLY A 112 10.74 14.33 -9.86
CA GLY A 112 11.46 15.53 -9.44
C GLY A 112 10.60 16.78 -9.24
N LYS A 113 9.27 16.68 -9.33
CA LYS A 113 8.32 17.78 -9.14
C LYS A 113 7.53 17.62 -7.86
N THR A 114 7.21 18.75 -7.24
CA THR A 114 6.33 18.76 -6.07
C THR A 114 4.87 18.57 -6.50
N VAL A 115 4.19 17.59 -5.88
CA VAL A 115 2.77 17.32 -6.10
C VAL A 115 2.06 17.22 -4.75
N SER A 116 0.85 17.74 -4.66
CA SER A 116 0.03 17.57 -3.45
C SER A 116 -0.35 16.09 -3.26
N LEU A 117 -0.19 15.56 -2.04
CA LEU A 117 -0.66 14.21 -1.70
C LEU A 117 -2.14 14.04 -2.10
N LYS A 118 -2.99 15.01 -1.76
CA LYS A 118 -4.42 14.95 -2.09
C LYS A 118 -4.65 14.87 -3.59
N SER A 119 -3.97 15.70 -4.38
CA SER A 119 -4.13 15.72 -5.84
C SER A 119 -3.69 14.38 -6.46
N TRP A 120 -2.54 13.85 -6.03
CA TRP A 120 -2.04 12.59 -6.56
C TRP A 120 -2.91 11.39 -6.12
N ALA A 121 -3.33 11.36 -4.86
CA ALA A 121 -4.27 10.35 -4.38
C ALA A 121 -5.61 10.39 -5.12
N THR A 122 -6.15 11.58 -5.43
CA THR A 122 -7.37 11.74 -6.22
C THR A 122 -7.19 11.18 -7.63
N GLU A 123 -6.09 11.49 -8.30
CA GLU A 123 -5.76 10.95 -9.63
C GLU A 123 -5.77 9.40 -9.63
N ILE A 124 -5.13 8.79 -8.62
CA ILE A 124 -5.11 7.34 -8.47
C ILE A 124 -6.52 6.79 -8.21
N ILE A 125 -7.26 7.39 -7.29
CA ILE A 125 -8.64 6.98 -6.97
C ILE A 125 -9.55 7.03 -8.21
N ASP A 126 -9.42 8.05 -9.04
CA ASP A 126 -10.19 8.17 -10.29
C ASP A 126 -9.87 7.04 -11.28
N GLY A 127 -8.62 6.63 -11.36
CA GLY A 127 -8.20 5.46 -12.13
C GLY A 127 -8.77 4.15 -11.57
N VAL A 128 -8.64 3.95 -10.26
CA VAL A 128 -9.15 2.76 -9.56
C VAL A 128 -10.67 2.67 -9.65
N LEU A 129 -11.38 3.80 -9.62
CA LEU A 129 -12.83 3.84 -9.75
C LEU A 129 -13.33 3.31 -11.11
N LYS A 130 -12.59 3.59 -12.18
CA LYS A 130 -12.89 3.03 -13.52
C LYS A 130 -12.77 1.50 -13.51
N ILE A 131 -11.74 0.96 -12.87
CA ILE A 131 -11.55 -0.48 -12.70
C ILE A 131 -12.69 -1.09 -11.89
N ALA A 132 -13.00 -0.51 -10.73
CA ALA A 132 -14.09 -0.96 -9.88
C ALA A 132 -15.44 -1.01 -10.62
N SER A 133 -15.74 0.01 -11.43
CA SER A 133 -16.95 0.06 -12.26
C SER A 133 -16.96 -1.05 -13.32
N LEU A 134 -15.82 -1.38 -13.91
CA LEU A 134 -15.71 -2.50 -14.86
C LEU A 134 -15.93 -3.85 -14.17
N ILE A 135 -15.39 -4.05 -12.97
CA ILE A 135 -15.58 -5.28 -12.18
C ILE A 135 -17.06 -5.44 -11.85
N ASP A 136 -17.72 -4.41 -11.29
CA ASP A 136 -19.14 -4.46 -10.94
C ASP A 136 -20.03 -4.81 -12.14
N LYS A 137 -19.72 -4.28 -13.33
CA LYS A 137 -20.45 -4.57 -14.57
C LYS A 137 -20.16 -5.97 -15.11
N GLY A 138 -18.90 -6.39 -15.10
CA GLY A 138 -18.47 -7.65 -15.72
C GLY A 138 -18.83 -8.88 -14.91
N ALA A 139 -18.67 -8.81 -13.61
CA ALA A 139 -18.92 -9.94 -12.69
C ALA A 139 -20.37 -10.02 -12.17
N GLN A 140 -21.25 -9.11 -12.62
CA GLN A 140 -22.62 -8.97 -12.07
C GLN A 140 -22.63 -8.91 -10.52
N CYS A 141 -21.55 -8.42 -9.93
CA CYS A 141 -21.42 -8.17 -8.50
C CYS A 141 -21.56 -6.68 -8.23
N SER A 142 -21.71 -6.33 -6.99
CA SER A 142 -21.82 -4.93 -6.58
C SER A 142 -20.94 -4.66 -5.38
N GLY A 143 -20.48 -3.42 -5.25
CA GLY A 143 -19.77 -2.99 -4.08
C GLY A 143 -18.32 -2.56 -4.31
N TYR A 144 -17.71 -2.85 -5.45
CA TYR A 144 -16.36 -2.39 -5.77
C TYR A 144 -16.32 -0.87 -5.93
N GLU A 145 -17.22 -0.33 -6.77
CA GLU A 145 -17.34 1.13 -6.96
C GLU A 145 -17.65 1.86 -5.63
N SER A 146 -18.55 1.31 -4.82
CA SER A 146 -18.88 1.91 -3.52
C SER A 146 -17.70 1.84 -2.54
N SER A 147 -16.91 0.79 -2.58
CA SER A 147 -15.71 0.61 -1.76
C SER A 147 -14.63 1.65 -2.12
N VAL A 148 -14.40 1.90 -3.41
CA VAL A 148 -13.48 2.95 -3.86
C VAL A 148 -13.96 4.34 -3.45
N LYS A 149 -15.26 4.62 -3.58
CA LYS A 149 -15.86 5.89 -3.12
C LYS A 149 -15.70 6.13 -1.62
N LYS A 150 -15.68 5.07 -0.79
CA LYS A 150 -15.36 5.20 0.64
C LYS A 150 -13.92 5.65 0.84
N GLN A 151 -12.96 5.09 0.11
CA GLN A 151 -11.56 5.52 0.18
C GLN A 151 -11.35 6.96 -0.32
N SER A 152 -12.08 7.37 -1.36
CA SER A 152 -12.08 8.76 -1.82
C SER A 152 -12.43 9.76 -0.72
N ARG A 153 -13.40 9.43 0.14
CA ARG A 153 -13.76 10.28 1.28
C ARG A 153 -12.61 10.46 2.27
N LEU A 154 -11.78 9.43 2.48
CA LEU A 154 -10.60 9.52 3.35
C LEU A 154 -9.50 10.41 2.76
N VAL A 155 -9.43 10.50 1.43
CA VAL A 155 -8.54 11.45 0.73
C VAL A 155 -9.05 12.89 0.90
N ASP A 156 -10.37 13.06 0.86
CA ASP A 156 -11.00 14.37 1.05
C ASP A 156 -10.90 14.88 2.48
N ASP A 157 -11.10 13.98 3.43
CA ASP A 157 -11.09 14.25 4.87
C ASP A 157 -10.21 13.21 5.60
N PRO A 158 -8.90 13.48 5.75
CA PRO A 158 -7.96 12.58 6.42
C PRO A 158 -8.28 12.31 7.90
N ASP A 159 -9.10 13.13 8.54
CA ASP A 159 -9.51 12.92 9.93
C ASP A 159 -10.52 11.78 10.08
N GLN A 160 -11.11 11.30 8.98
CA GLN A 160 -11.93 10.10 8.94
C GLN A 160 -11.13 8.79 8.79
N THR A 161 -9.81 8.85 8.69
CA THR A 161 -9.00 7.62 8.67
C THR A 161 -9.07 6.90 10.02
N PRO A 162 -9.04 5.55 10.05
CA PRO A 162 -9.09 4.80 11.31
C PRO A 162 -8.05 5.25 12.33
N SER A 163 -6.84 5.55 11.89
CA SER A 163 -5.78 6.06 12.77
C SER A 163 -6.08 7.45 13.35
N ALA A 164 -6.71 8.35 12.57
CA ALA A 164 -7.10 9.67 13.05
C ALA A 164 -8.24 9.57 14.07
N MET A 165 -9.25 8.77 13.77
CA MET A 165 -10.39 8.50 14.67
C MET A 165 -9.89 7.93 16.00
N MET A 166 -9.02 6.91 15.97
CA MET A 166 -8.44 6.31 17.17
C MET A 166 -7.67 7.35 18.01
N LEU A 167 -6.83 8.18 17.39
CA LEU A 167 -6.10 9.24 18.09
C LEU A 167 -7.06 10.28 18.70
N GLY A 168 -8.15 10.62 18.00
CA GLY A 168 -9.21 11.46 18.51
C GLY A 168 -9.85 10.89 19.79
N GLU A 169 -10.24 9.63 19.75
CA GLU A 169 -10.83 8.94 20.89
C GLU A 169 -9.89 8.85 22.10
N LEU A 170 -8.60 8.51 21.85
CA LEU A 170 -7.58 8.47 22.92
C LEU A 170 -7.44 9.83 23.61
N SER A 171 -7.41 10.90 22.80
CA SER A 171 -7.31 12.27 23.31
C SER A 171 -8.54 12.68 24.10
N GLU A 172 -9.73 12.42 23.58
CA GLU A 172 -11.01 12.76 24.22
C GLU A 172 -11.20 12.03 25.56
N LYS A 173 -10.93 10.72 25.57
CA LYS A 173 -11.06 9.85 26.74
C LYS A 173 -9.87 9.96 27.71
N LYS A 174 -8.80 10.70 27.34
CA LYS A 174 -7.54 10.80 28.09
C LYS A 174 -6.93 9.43 28.43
N MET A 175 -7.02 8.50 27.48
CA MET A 175 -6.52 7.13 27.59
C MET A 175 -5.16 7.00 26.94
N THR A 176 -4.35 6.08 27.44
CA THR A 176 -3.13 5.64 26.73
C THR A 176 -3.51 4.59 25.69
N PHE A 177 -2.62 4.36 24.72
CA PHE A 177 -2.82 3.31 23.73
C PHE A 177 -2.98 1.92 24.37
N SER A 178 -2.23 1.66 25.45
CA SER A 178 -2.34 0.40 26.20
C SER A 178 -3.68 0.21 26.91
N ASP A 179 -4.39 1.29 27.24
CA ASP A 179 -5.70 1.21 27.87
C ASP A 179 -6.82 1.04 26.84
N TYR A 180 -6.52 1.32 25.56
CA TYR A 180 -7.48 1.25 24.46
C TYR A 180 -7.58 -0.17 23.85
N ILE A 181 -6.50 -0.92 23.88
CA ILE A 181 -6.40 -2.30 23.39
C ILE A 181 -6.80 -3.28 24.49
#